data_9115b26bbf9de7941ba4fdc8da04107e
#
_entry.id   9115b26bbf9de7941ba4fdc8da04107e
#
_cell.length_a   1.000
_cell.length_b   1.000
_cell.length_c   1.000
_cell.angle_alpha   90.00
_cell.angle_beta   90.00
_cell.angle_gamma   90.00
#
_symmetry.space_group_name_H-M   'P 1'
#
loop_
_entity.id
_entity.type
_entity.pdbx_description
1 polymer ?
#
loop_
_entity_poly.entity_id
_entity_poly.type
_entity_poly.pdbx_seq_one_letter_code
_entity_poly.pdbx_strand_id
1 'polypeptide(L)'
;MGSRKLSVIVTVLTFLISSTTASLADNPPRRILSGWLPDYSLARNLPTVEGNLDLIRDISPFWYGLTGETSIKDKYALGKYTTPIEQVISRLKANNLILLPTITDDNPKLVLANLLANPSSRTNIVQTIKALVLKYNYDGIDLDFETFYTQDGRSSWVTLKPNWIAFIKELSTALHDQGKLLSVTTPPDFAPETKRAGNSVFSWAEIGPLIDRLRIMAYDFSTTSAGPIGPLPWSEDAVKYAVTQMPASKVFLGIPGYGRDWIT
;
A
#
# COMPACT_ATOMS: atom_id res chain seq x y z
N MET A 1 -72.75 40.96 -45.64
CA MET A 1 -72.28 40.06 -44.59
C MET A 1 -70.87 39.63 -44.95
N GLY A 2 -69.90 40.28 -44.37
CA GLY A 2 -68.44 40.00 -44.65
C GLY A 2 -67.79 39.28 -43.49
N SER A 3 -67.29 38.13 -43.77
CA SER A 3 -66.50 37.33 -42.79
C SER A 3 -65.06 37.81 -42.81
N ARG A 4 -64.58 38.37 -41.70
CA ARG A 4 -63.16 38.68 -41.51
C ARG A 4 -62.40 37.39 -41.09
N LYS A 5 -61.47 36.94 -41.90
CA LYS A 5 -60.53 35.88 -41.54
C LYS A 5 -59.40 36.49 -40.68
N LEU A 6 -59.34 36.06 -39.48
CA LEU A 6 -58.20 36.39 -38.55
C LEU A 6 -57.00 35.48 -38.83
N SER A 7 -55.95 36.06 -39.39
CA SER A 7 -54.71 35.35 -39.56
C SER A 7 -53.85 35.42 -38.26
N VAL A 8 -53.66 34.29 -37.63
CA VAL A 8 -52.76 34.19 -36.48
C VAL A 8 -51.35 33.90 -36.99
N ILE A 9 -50.42 34.81 -36.80
CA ILE A 9 -49.03 34.65 -37.10
C ILE A 9 -48.39 34.02 -35.84
N VAL A 10 -47.97 32.76 -35.93
CA VAL A 10 -47.18 32.08 -34.87
C VAL A 10 -45.70 32.32 -35.14
N THR A 11 -45.08 33.18 -34.34
CA THR A 11 -43.63 33.40 -34.40
C THR A 11 -42.95 32.33 -33.56
N VAL A 12 -42.29 31.38 -34.21
CA VAL A 12 -41.47 30.40 -33.53
C VAL A 12 -40.11 31.02 -33.24
N LEU A 13 -39.87 31.31 -31.97
CA LEU A 13 -38.57 31.79 -31.47
C LEU A 13 -37.65 30.57 -31.25
N THR A 14 -36.73 30.33 -32.18
CA THR A 14 -35.71 29.26 -32.04
C THR A 14 -34.57 29.78 -31.15
N PHE A 15 -34.56 29.36 -29.89
CA PHE A 15 -33.38 29.58 -29.02
C PHE A 15 -32.27 28.64 -29.44
N LEU A 16 -31.23 29.16 -30.10
CA LEU A 16 -29.95 28.50 -30.25
C LEU A 16 -29.23 28.53 -28.91
N ILE A 17 -29.31 27.44 -28.14
CA ILE A 17 -28.46 27.22 -26.99
C ILE A 17 -27.08 26.79 -27.54
N SER A 18 -26.19 27.77 -27.67
CA SER A 18 -24.76 27.48 -27.86
C SER A 18 -24.22 26.85 -26.57
N SER A 19 -24.22 25.54 -26.50
CA SER A 19 -23.46 24.82 -25.47
C SER A 19 -21.97 25.00 -25.74
N THR A 20 -21.38 26.05 -25.13
CA THR A 20 -19.92 26.08 -24.96
C THR A 20 -19.55 24.91 -24.03
N THR A 21 -19.18 23.81 -24.63
CA THR A 21 -18.40 22.79 -23.90
C THR A 21 -17.10 23.47 -23.51
N ALA A 22 -17.03 23.99 -22.28
CA ALA A 22 -15.77 24.29 -21.66
C ALA A 22 -14.98 22.98 -21.68
N SER A 23 -13.96 22.88 -22.52
CA SER A 23 -12.95 21.85 -22.41
C SER A 23 -12.35 22.02 -21.01
N LEU A 24 -12.78 21.18 -20.07
CA LEU A 24 -12.03 20.97 -18.86
C LEU A 24 -10.67 20.52 -19.35
N ALA A 25 -9.68 21.41 -19.28
CA ALA A 25 -8.30 21.01 -19.50
C ALA A 25 -8.10 19.73 -18.66
N ASP A 26 -7.81 18.63 -19.32
CA ASP A 26 -7.51 17.36 -18.68
C ASP A 26 -6.24 17.57 -17.84
N ASN A 27 -6.39 18.13 -16.67
CA ASN A 27 -5.34 18.05 -15.67
C ASN A 27 -5.18 16.57 -15.36
N PRO A 28 -4.02 15.98 -15.60
CA PRO A 28 -3.81 14.58 -15.27
C PRO A 28 -4.22 14.38 -13.80
N PRO A 29 -4.92 13.30 -13.48
CA PRO A 29 -5.38 13.06 -12.13
C PRO A 29 -4.20 13.20 -11.17
N ARG A 30 -4.37 14.02 -10.12
CA ARG A 30 -3.33 14.25 -9.12
C ARG A 30 -2.90 12.90 -8.56
N ARG A 31 -1.61 12.58 -8.66
CA ARG A 31 -1.06 11.36 -8.06
C ARG A 31 -1.07 11.51 -6.55
N ILE A 32 -1.60 10.50 -5.87
CA ILE A 32 -1.60 10.45 -4.42
C ILE A 32 -0.24 9.91 -3.99
N LEU A 33 0.41 10.60 -3.05
CA LEU A 33 1.60 10.10 -2.37
C LEU A 33 1.18 9.35 -1.12
N SER A 34 1.74 8.16 -0.96
CA SER A 34 1.72 7.38 0.25
C SER A 34 3.12 7.37 0.84
N GLY A 35 3.25 7.49 2.16
CA GLY A 35 4.56 7.56 2.81
C GLY A 35 4.68 6.60 4.00
N TRP A 36 5.85 5.99 4.17
CA TRP A 36 6.20 5.37 5.44
C TRP A 36 6.66 6.41 6.43
N LEU A 37 6.18 6.31 7.66
CA LEU A 37 6.54 7.21 8.76
C LEU A 37 7.33 6.42 9.82
N PRO A 38 8.67 6.41 9.71
CA PRO A 38 9.50 5.65 10.64
C PRO A 38 9.46 6.22 12.06
N ASP A 39 9.54 5.34 13.05
CA ASP A 39 9.58 5.69 14.46
C ASP A 39 10.79 6.57 14.82
N TYR A 40 11.98 6.25 14.31
CA TYR A 40 13.24 6.93 14.63
C TYR A 40 13.37 8.37 14.10
N SER A 41 12.49 8.82 13.22
CA SER A 41 12.54 10.17 12.61
C SER A 41 11.22 10.93 12.66
N LEU A 42 10.29 10.49 13.49
CA LEU A 42 8.94 11.03 13.59
C LEU A 42 8.91 12.55 13.86
N ALA A 43 9.79 13.08 14.76
CA ALA A 43 9.88 14.50 15.08
C ALA A 43 10.10 15.40 13.87
N ARG A 44 10.89 14.92 12.91
CA ARG A 44 11.18 15.63 11.68
C ARG A 44 10.12 15.38 10.61
N ASN A 45 9.65 14.14 10.50
CA ASN A 45 8.81 13.72 9.39
C ASN A 45 7.34 14.08 9.61
N LEU A 46 6.85 14.12 10.85
CA LEU A 46 5.46 14.48 11.14
C LEU A 46 5.10 15.90 10.67
N PRO A 47 5.90 16.96 10.95
CA PRO A 47 5.65 18.27 10.39
C PRO A 47 5.71 18.32 8.85
N THR A 48 6.57 17.49 8.24
CA THR A 48 6.64 17.38 6.77
C THR A 48 5.36 16.81 6.19
N VAL A 49 4.80 15.77 6.80
CA VAL A 49 3.50 15.19 6.40
C VAL A 49 2.40 16.25 6.50
N GLU A 50 2.33 16.96 7.62
CA GLU A 50 1.29 17.97 7.87
C GLU A 50 1.43 19.21 6.99
N GLY A 51 2.63 19.54 6.55
CA GLY A 51 2.88 20.65 5.62
C GLY A 51 2.56 20.30 4.15
N ASN A 52 2.25 19.03 3.82
CA ASN A 52 2.03 18.56 2.44
C ASN A 52 0.75 17.72 2.29
N LEU A 53 -0.30 18.06 3.02
CA LEU A 53 -1.58 17.33 2.99
C LEU A 53 -2.33 17.43 1.65
N ASP A 54 -1.92 18.35 0.79
CA ASP A 54 -2.44 18.44 -0.57
C ASP A 54 -1.92 17.31 -1.49
N LEU A 55 -0.78 16.71 -1.15
CA LEU A 55 -0.15 15.61 -1.86
C LEU A 55 -0.29 14.26 -1.13
N ILE A 56 -0.09 14.27 0.19
CA ILE A 56 -0.10 13.07 1.01
C ILE A 56 -1.52 12.77 1.46
N ARG A 57 -2.00 11.56 1.17
CA ARG A 57 -3.36 11.10 1.53
C ARG A 57 -3.36 9.90 2.46
N ASP A 58 -2.29 9.12 2.42
CA ASP A 58 -2.15 8.02 3.33
C ASP A 58 -0.73 7.88 3.87
N ILE A 59 -0.65 7.41 5.09
CA ILE A 59 0.59 7.24 5.83
C ILE A 59 0.61 5.84 6.44
N SER A 60 1.76 5.21 6.33
CA SER A 60 2.06 3.95 6.99
C SER A 60 3.06 4.17 8.12
N PRO A 61 2.57 4.36 9.35
CA PRO A 61 3.42 4.37 10.54
C PRO A 61 4.21 3.05 10.63
N PHE A 62 5.54 3.13 10.55
CA PHE A 62 6.42 1.97 10.55
C PHE A 62 6.80 1.59 12.00
N TRP A 63 5.79 1.20 12.80
CA TRP A 63 5.89 1.17 14.26
C TRP A 63 5.73 -0.21 14.87
N TYR A 64 5.46 -1.25 14.09
CA TYR A 64 5.16 -2.57 14.64
C TYR A 64 6.02 -3.67 14.05
N GLY A 65 6.25 -4.70 14.86
CA GLY A 65 6.89 -5.94 14.44
C GLY A 65 6.17 -7.15 15.03
N LEU A 66 5.82 -8.10 14.19
CA LEU A 66 5.25 -9.38 14.63
C LEU A 66 6.35 -10.25 15.24
N THR A 67 6.11 -10.77 16.45
CA THR A 67 7.01 -11.69 17.14
C THR A 67 6.22 -12.90 17.62
N GLY A 68 6.45 -14.06 17.06
CA GLY A 68 5.60 -15.23 17.28
C GLY A 68 4.20 -15.05 16.69
N GLU A 69 3.21 -15.71 17.30
CA GLU A 69 1.82 -15.72 16.80
C GLU A 69 0.88 -14.75 17.51
N THR A 70 1.24 -14.30 18.71
CA THR A 70 0.34 -13.51 19.57
C THR A 70 0.97 -12.22 20.10
N SER A 71 2.18 -11.89 19.67
CA SER A 71 2.93 -10.74 20.19
C SER A 71 3.29 -9.76 19.08
N ILE A 72 3.06 -8.49 19.37
CA ILE A 72 3.47 -7.37 18.51
C ILE A 72 4.41 -6.48 19.31
N LYS A 73 5.62 -6.32 18.79
CA LYS A 73 6.61 -5.39 19.28
C LYS A 73 6.20 -3.98 18.89
N ASP A 74 6.07 -3.11 19.88
CA ASP A 74 5.77 -1.69 19.69
C ASP A 74 7.09 -0.92 19.51
N LYS A 75 7.43 -0.64 18.25
CA LYS A 75 8.63 0.13 17.87
C LYS A 75 8.49 1.61 18.19
N TYR A 76 7.26 2.13 18.24
CA TYR A 76 7.00 3.50 18.66
C TYR A 76 7.45 3.74 20.10
N ALA A 77 7.14 2.80 21.00
CA ALA A 77 7.57 2.87 22.40
C ALA A 77 9.10 2.77 22.55
N LEU A 78 9.80 2.14 21.60
CA LEU A 78 11.26 2.09 21.57
C LEU A 78 11.87 3.38 21.01
N GLY A 79 11.13 4.15 20.23
CA GLY A 79 11.50 5.49 19.81
C GLY A 79 11.52 6.44 21.00
N LYS A 80 12.42 7.42 21.02
CA LYS A 80 12.55 8.39 22.12
C LYS A 80 11.43 9.44 22.11
N TYR A 81 10.20 9.04 21.80
CA TYR A 81 9.05 9.93 21.75
C TYR A 81 8.37 10.03 23.10
N THR A 82 8.11 11.26 23.53
CA THR A 82 7.36 11.55 24.77
C THR A 82 5.87 11.75 24.52
N THR A 83 5.47 11.98 23.25
CA THR A 83 4.05 12.13 22.89
C THR A 83 3.38 10.76 22.88
N PRO A 84 2.24 10.55 23.56
CA PRO A 84 1.49 9.31 23.49
C PRO A 84 1.07 8.97 22.03
N ILE A 85 1.16 7.70 21.66
CA ILE A 85 0.85 7.25 20.31
C ILE A 85 -0.57 7.63 19.87
N GLU A 86 -1.53 7.60 20.78
CA GLU A 86 -2.92 7.97 20.54
C GLU A 86 -3.07 9.43 20.12
N GLN A 87 -2.24 10.32 20.68
CA GLN A 87 -2.25 11.73 20.29
C GLN A 87 -1.72 11.93 18.87
N VAL A 88 -0.67 11.20 18.49
CA VAL A 88 -0.13 11.25 17.12
C VAL A 88 -1.15 10.69 16.14
N ILE A 89 -1.77 9.56 16.45
CA ILE A 89 -2.83 8.96 15.62
C ILE A 89 -4.00 9.93 15.46
N SER A 90 -4.47 10.53 16.55
CA SER A 90 -5.58 11.50 16.51
C SER A 90 -5.24 12.72 15.65
N ARG A 91 -4.03 13.23 15.76
CA ARG A 91 -3.53 14.37 14.97
C ARG A 91 -3.47 14.04 13.47
N LEU A 92 -2.98 12.86 13.09
CA LEU A 92 -2.94 12.41 11.71
C LEU A 92 -4.36 12.23 11.16
N LYS A 93 -5.25 11.63 11.92
CA LYS A 93 -6.66 11.44 11.53
C LYS A 93 -7.45 12.75 11.41
N ALA A 94 -7.17 13.74 12.26
CA ALA A 94 -7.79 15.06 12.16
C ALA A 94 -7.48 15.76 10.83
N ASN A 95 -6.39 15.36 10.17
CA ASN A 95 -6.00 15.81 8.84
C ASN A 95 -6.59 14.93 7.69
N ASN A 96 -7.55 14.06 7.98
CA ASN A 96 -8.18 13.13 7.04
C ASN A 96 -7.19 12.19 6.31
N LEU A 97 -6.09 11.85 6.96
CA LEU A 97 -5.13 10.87 6.44
C LEU A 97 -5.64 9.45 6.69
N ILE A 98 -5.48 8.60 5.70
CA ILE A 98 -5.69 7.16 5.82
C ILE A 98 -4.45 6.58 6.52
N LEU A 99 -4.65 5.88 7.62
CA LEU A 99 -3.57 5.29 8.42
C LEU A 99 -3.54 3.77 8.26
N LEU A 100 -2.52 3.28 7.56
CA LEU A 100 -2.22 1.86 7.38
C LEU A 100 -0.86 1.57 8.03
N PRO A 101 -0.79 1.38 9.37
CA PRO A 101 0.51 1.13 9.98
C PRO A 101 1.18 -0.10 9.38
N THR A 102 2.50 -0.02 9.22
CA THR A 102 3.30 -1.14 8.74
C THR A 102 3.68 -2.03 9.91
N ILE A 103 3.48 -3.33 9.71
CA ILE A 103 3.96 -4.39 10.59
C ILE A 103 4.97 -5.25 9.83
N THR A 104 6.19 -5.32 10.37
CA THR A 104 7.27 -6.16 9.84
C THR A 104 7.24 -7.55 10.46
N ASP A 105 7.94 -8.49 9.88
CA ASP A 105 8.26 -9.78 10.48
C ASP A 105 9.58 -9.65 11.27
N ASP A 106 9.48 -9.63 12.60
CA ASP A 106 10.62 -9.55 13.52
C ASP A 106 11.00 -10.96 14.07
N ASN A 107 10.56 -12.02 13.42
CA ASN A 107 10.89 -13.38 13.80
C ASN A 107 12.26 -13.83 13.24
N PRO A 108 12.92 -14.80 13.89
CA PRO A 108 14.06 -15.48 13.32
C PRO A 108 13.71 -16.24 12.04
N LYS A 109 14.74 -16.58 11.25
CA LYS A 109 14.63 -17.37 10.03
C LYS A 109 13.69 -18.57 10.18
N LEU A 110 12.79 -18.76 9.20
CA LEU A 110 11.81 -19.83 9.07
C LEU A 110 10.73 -19.88 10.17
N VAL A 111 10.77 -19.04 11.19
CA VAL A 111 9.78 -19.08 12.27
C VAL A 111 8.41 -18.67 11.74
N LEU A 112 8.31 -17.52 11.05
CA LEU A 112 7.02 -17.10 10.49
C LEU A 112 6.52 -18.11 9.44
N ALA A 113 7.38 -18.63 8.57
CA ALA A 113 7.00 -19.64 7.59
C ALA A 113 6.36 -20.87 8.25
N ASN A 114 6.93 -21.36 9.37
CA ASN A 114 6.41 -22.48 10.12
C ASN A 114 5.08 -22.15 10.85
N LEU A 115 4.95 -20.94 11.39
CA LEU A 115 3.71 -20.47 12.01
C LEU A 115 2.59 -20.39 10.98
N LEU A 116 2.86 -19.88 9.79
CA LEU A 116 1.87 -19.81 8.71
C LEU A 116 1.46 -21.20 8.19
N ALA A 117 2.33 -22.20 8.29
CA ALA A 117 2.00 -23.58 7.92
C ALA A 117 1.03 -24.25 8.90
N ASN A 118 0.95 -23.77 10.14
CA ASN A 118 0.02 -24.27 11.14
C ASN A 118 -1.29 -23.44 11.11
N PRO A 119 -2.46 -24.03 10.80
CA PRO A 119 -3.72 -23.30 10.73
C PRO A 119 -4.09 -22.55 12.03
N SER A 120 -3.85 -23.15 13.19
CA SER A 120 -4.17 -22.51 14.48
C SER A 120 -3.27 -21.30 14.75
N SER A 121 -1.95 -21.42 14.52
CA SER A 121 -1.00 -20.32 14.65
C SER A 121 -1.31 -19.20 13.65
N ARG A 122 -1.67 -19.56 12.42
CA ARG A 122 -2.08 -18.60 11.39
C ARG A 122 -3.31 -17.81 11.83
N THR A 123 -4.35 -18.49 12.37
CA THR A 123 -5.52 -17.84 12.94
C THR A 123 -5.16 -16.90 14.10
N ASN A 124 -4.27 -17.32 15.00
CA ASN A 124 -3.80 -16.47 16.11
C ASN A 124 -3.11 -15.19 15.59
N ILE A 125 -2.25 -15.29 14.56
CA ILE A 125 -1.61 -14.13 13.92
C ILE A 125 -2.68 -13.19 13.34
N VAL A 126 -3.67 -13.73 12.63
CA VAL A 126 -4.77 -12.94 12.06
C VAL A 126 -5.52 -12.18 13.14
N GLN A 127 -5.88 -12.83 14.24
CA GLN A 127 -6.59 -12.17 15.36
C GLN A 127 -5.71 -11.12 16.04
N THR A 128 -4.43 -11.39 16.19
CA THR A 128 -3.45 -10.46 16.79
C THR A 128 -3.34 -9.18 15.97
N ILE A 129 -3.20 -9.29 14.65
CA ILE A 129 -3.14 -8.14 13.74
C ILE A 129 -4.48 -7.39 13.73
N LYS A 130 -5.61 -8.11 13.62
CA LYS A 130 -6.94 -7.50 13.67
C LYS A 130 -7.16 -6.73 14.97
N ALA A 131 -6.76 -7.30 16.12
CA ALA A 131 -6.88 -6.63 17.41
C ALA A 131 -6.08 -5.31 17.48
N LEU A 132 -4.87 -5.28 16.92
CA LEU A 132 -4.07 -4.05 16.81
C LEU A 132 -4.81 -2.98 16.00
N VAL A 133 -5.33 -3.35 14.82
CA VAL A 133 -6.05 -2.43 13.92
C VAL A 133 -7.27 -1.83 14.61
N LEU A 134 -8.02 -2.65 15.31
CA LEU A 134 -9.24 -2.22 16.02
C LEU A 134 -8.91 -1.39 17.27
N LYS A 135 -7.88 -1.77 18.04
CA LYS A 135 -7.47 -1.06 19.26
C LYS A 135 -7.23 0.44 19.01
N TYR A 136 -6.52 0.76 17.93
CA TYR A 136 -6.20 2.16 17.59
C TYR A 136 -7.12 2.73 16.50
N ASN A 137 -8.15 1.98 16.12
CA ASN A 137 -9.06 2.32 15.04
C ASN A 137 -8.32 2.75 13.76
N TYR A 138 -7.26 2.05 13.38
CA TYR A 138 -6.58 2.26 12.10
C TYR A 138 -7.51 1.96 10.92
N ASP A 139 -7.20 2.53 9.75
CA ASP A 139 -7.99 2.29 8.54
C ASP A 139 -7.67 0.94 7.89
N GLY A 140 -6.61 0.28 8.33
CA GLY A 140 -6.17 -1.03 7.91
C GLY A 140 -4.78 -1.33 8.41
N ILE A 141 -4.07 -2.23 7.72
CA ILE A 141 -2.68 -2.62 8.01
C ILE A 141 -1.88 -2.72 6.72
N ASP A 142 -0.57 -2.49 6.80
CA ASP A 142 0.40 -2.75 5.74
C ASP A 142 1.35 -3.85 6.21
N LEU A 143 1.38 -4.98 5.50
CA LEU A 143 2.29 -6.09 5.81
C LEU A 143 3.60 -5.91 5.07
N ASP A 144 4.71 -5.92 5.79
CA ASP A 144 6.07 -5.84 5.26
C ASP A 144 6.90 -7.02 5.79
N PHE A 145 6.57 -8.23 5.32
CA PHE A 145 7.17 -9.49 5.76
C PHE A 145 8.31 -9.90 4.84
N GLU A 146 9.53 -9.46 5.19
CA GLU A 146 10.69 -9.60 4.34
C GLU A 146 11.53 -10.88 4.59
N THR A 147 11.37 -11.57 5.73
CA THR A 147 12.16 -12.75 6.06
C THR A 147 12.09 -13.84 5.00
N PHE A 148 10.96 -13.95 4.30
CA PHE A 148 10.72 -14.91 3.23
C PHE A 148 11.77 -14.88 2.13
N TYR A 149 12.24 -13.69 1.74
CA TYR A 149 13.22 -13.54 0.67
C TYR A 149 14.60 -13.13 1.18
N THR A 150 14.69 -12.50 2.36
CA THR A 150 15.96 -12.04 2.92
C THR A 150 16.71 -13.12 3.70
N GLN A 151 15.99 -14.04 4.37
CA GLN A 151 16.57 -14.98 5.32
C GLN A 151 16.23 -16.44 5.03
N ASP A 152 14.95 -16.75 4.69
CA ASP A 152 14.47 -18.14 4.59
C ASP A 152 15.03 -18.88 3.38
N GLY A 153 15.30 -18.14 2.30
CA GLY A 153 15.84 -18.67 1.07
C GLY A 153 14.79 -19.30 0.15
N ARG A 154 15.09 -19.33 -1.15
CA ARG A 154 14.15 -19.77 -2.20
C ARG A 154 13.67 -21.21 -2.09
N SER A 155 14.44 -22.07 -1.45
CA SER A 155 14.06 -23.47 -1.23
C SER A 155 12.83 -23.64 -0.35
N SER A 156 12.55 -22.68 0.55
CA SER A 156 11.35 -22.69 1.39
C SER A 156 10.08 -22.25 0.65
N TRP A 157 10.20 -21.60 -0.49
CA TRP A 157 9.06 -20.96 -1.17
C TRP A 157 7.98 -21.94 -1.65
N VAL A 158 8.36 -23.16 -2.01
CA VAL A 158 7.41 -24.19 -2.47
C VAL A 158 6.37 -24.50 -1.38
N THR A 159 6.83 -24.61 -0.13
CA THR A 159 5.96 -24.91 1.02
C THR A 159 5.33 -23.65 1.61
N LEU A 160 6.04 -22.52 1.57
CA LEU A 160 5.58 -21.26 2.13
C LEU A 160 4.49 -20.62 1.31
N LYS A 161 4.58 -20.61 -0.03
CA LYS A 161 3.65 -19.92 -0.92
C LYS A 161 2.18 -20.26 -0.65
N PRO A 162 1.72 -21.52 -0.57
CA PRO A 162 0.32 -21.83 -0.28
C PRO A 162 -0.12 -21.36 1.12
N ASN A 163 0.77 -21.39 2.10
CA ASN A 163 0.48 -20.95 3.46
C ASN A 163 0.39 -19.42 3.55
N TRP A 164 1.22 -18.72 2.79
CA TRP A 164 1.13 -17.26 2.61
C TRP A 164 -0.21 -16.84 2.00
N ILE A 165 -0.62 -17.50 0.91
CA ILE A 165 -1.92 -17.21 0.26
C ILE A 165 -3.08 -17.46 1.24
N ALA A 166 -3.04 -18.57 2.00
CA ALA A 166 -4.05 -18.87 3.00
C ALA A 166 -4.09 -17.80 4.10
N PHE A 167 -2.93 -17.35 4.59
CA PHE A 167 -2.84 -16.27 5.57
C PHE A 167 -3.43 -14.96 5.04
N ILE A 168 -3.06 -14.53 3.83
CA ILE A 168 -3.61 -13.31 3.22
C ILE A 168 -5.11 -13.42 3.07
N LYS A 169 -5.64 -14.57 2.68
CA LYS A 169 -7.09 -14.79 2.57
C LYS A 169 -7.80 -14.65 3.92
N GLU A 170 -7.27 -15.29 4.96
CA GLU A 170 -7.84 -15.21 6.32
C GLU A 170 -7.79 -13.78 6.87
N LEU A 171 -6.64 -13.10 6.73
CA LEU A 171 -6.47 -11.73 7.20
C LEU A 171 -7.35 -10.74 6.41
N SER A 172 -7.40 -10.87 5.09
CA SER A 172 -8.27 -10.07 4.23
C SER A 172 -9.73 -10.15 4.69
N THR A 173 -10.25 -11.37 4.85
CA THR A 173 -11.62 -11.58 5.35
C THR A 173 -11.82 -10.92 6.71
N ALA A 174 -10.91 -11.16 7.65
CA ALA A 174 -11.01 -10.63 9.00
C ALA A 174 -10.99 -9.09 9.08
N LEU A 175 -10.27 -8.43 8.18
CA LEU A 175 -10.18 -6.98 8.09
C LEU A 175 -11.35 -6.39 7.31
N HIS A 176 -11.69 -6.93 6.15
CA HIS A 176 -12.78 -6.44 5.31
C HIS A 176 -14.14 -6.55 6.01
N ASP A 177 -14.38 -7.59 6.80
CA ASP A 177 -15.57 -7.70 7.66
C ASP A 177 -15.71 -6.54 8.68
N GLN A 178 -14.63 -5.82 8.93
CA GLN A 178 -14.59 -4.62 9.79
C GLN A 178 -14.48 -3.31 8.99
N GLY A 179 -14.59 -3.37 7.66
CA GLY A 179 -14.38 -2.22 6.77
C GLY A 179 -12.94 -1.68 6.79
N LYS A 180 -11.95 -2.55 7.09
CA LYS A 180 -10.53 -2.20 7.17
C LYS A 180 -9.76 -2.68 5.95
N LEU A 181 -8.76 -1.91 5.51
CA LEU A 181 -7.95 -2.17 4.34
C LEU A 181 -6.79 -3.14 4.65
N LEU A 182 -6.39 -3.91 3.63
CA LEU A 182 -5.18 -4.72 3.65
C LEU A 182 -4.22 -4.25 2.56
N SER A 183 -3.07 -3.72 2.97
CA SER A 183 -1.92 -3.41 2.12
C SER A 183 -0.85 -4.47 2.30
N VAL A 184 -0.15 -4.81 1.22
CA VAL A 184 0.99 -5.73 1.26
C VAL A 184 2.17 -5.08 0.56
N THR A 185 3.25 -4.92 1.28
CA THR A 185 4.54 -4.43 0.77
C THR A 185 5.42 -5.63 0.40
N THR A 186 5.99 -5.61 -0.80
CA THR A 186 6.81 -6.72 -1.31
C THR A 186 8.01 -6.21 -2.10
N PRO A 187 9.11 -6.98 -2.16
CA PRO A 187 10.12 -6.75 -3.18
C PRO A 187 9.52 -6.97 -4.58
N PRO A 188 10.19 -6.47 -5.64
CA PRO A 188 9.73 -6.67 -7.02
C PRO A 188 9.62 -8.14 -7.42
N ASP A 189 8.62 -8.44 -8.21
CA ASP A 189 8.50 -9.65 -9.00
C ASP A 189 8.37 -9.30 -10.50
N PHE A 190 8.60 -10.26 -11.38
CA PHE A 190 8.74 -9.99 -12.81
C PHE A 190 8.11 -11.09 -13.65
N ALA A 191 7.68 -10.71 -14.83
CA ALA A 191 7.25 -11.65 -15.84
C ALA A 191 8.42 -12.59 -16.25
N PRO A 192 8.16 -13.90 -16.42
CA PRO A 192 9.20 -14.89 -16.71
C PRO A 192 10.06 -14.57 -17.93
N GLU A 193 9.49 -13.94 -18.95
CA GLU A 193 10.17 -13.54 -20.18
C GLU A 193 11.28 -12.50 -19.98
N THR A 194 11.23 -11.73 -18.90
CA THR A 194 12.29 -10.76 -18.57
C THR A 194 13.58 -11.41 -18.09
N LYS A 195 13.52 -12.69 -17.71
CA LYS A 195 14.63 -13.45 -17.09
C LYS A 195 15.19 -12.79 -15.83
N ARG A 196 14.46 -11.85 -15.22
CA ARG A 196 14.85 -11.23 -13.95
C ARG A 196 14.55 -12.17 -12.78
N ALA A 197 15.37 -12.10 -11.76
CA ALA A 197 15.12 -12.83 -10.51
C ALA A 197 14.04 -12.11 -9.71
N GLY A 198 12.81 -12.60 -9.79
CA GLY A 198 11.67 -12.11 -9.03
C GLY A 198 11.50 -12.78 -7.67
N ASN A 199 10.50 -12.34 -6.91
CA ASN A 199 10.15 -12.83 -5.58
C ASN A 199 8.76 -13.47 -5.57
N SER A 200 8.57 -14.49 -6.41
CA SER A 200 7.29 -15.16 -6.70
C SER A 200 6.62 -15.82 -5.47
N VAL A 201 7.30 -15.87 -4.33
CA VAL A 201 6.71 -16.35 -3.06
C VAL A 201 5.53 -15.47 -2.64
N PHE A 202 5.54 -14.19 -2.96
CA PHE A 202 4.46 -13.27 -2.60
C PHE A 202 3.19 -13.45 -3.44
N SER A 203 3.23 -14.20 -4.53
CA SER A 203 2.04 -14.67 -5.25
C SER A 203 1.07 -13.57 -5.66
N TRP A 204 1.56 -12.56 -6.37
CA TRP A 204 0.76 -11.38 -6.72
C TRP A 204 -0.56 -11.70 -7.43
N ALA A 205 -0.58 -12.72 -8.29
CA ALA A 205 -1.81 -13.14 -8.97
C ALA A 205 -2.87 -13.64 -7.98
N GLU A 206 -2.46 -14.48 -7.03
CA GLU A 206 -3.37 -15.12 -6.09
C GLU A 206 -3.81 -14.19 -4.96
N ILE A 207 -2.93 -13.28 -4.52
CA ILE A 207 -3.29 -12.32 -3.46
C ILE A 207 -3.96 -11.04 -4.01
N GLY A 208 -3.76 -10.69 -5.27
CA GLY A 208 -4.28 -9.46 -5.87
C GLY A 208 -5.79 -9.23 -5.70
N PRO A 209 -6.65 -10.26 -5.85
CA PRO A 209 -8.08 -10.13 -5.54
C PRO A 209 -8.38 -9.87 -4.06
N LEU A 210 -7.50 -10.27 -3.15
CA LEU A 210 -7.70 -10.29 -1.71
C LEU A 210 -7.24 -9.01 -1.01
N ILE A 211 -6.30 -8.27 -1.60
CA ILE A 211 -5.68 -7.08 -1.01
C ILE A 211 -6.24 -5.81 -1.63
N ASP A 212 -6.10 -4.69 -0.93
CA ASP A 212 -6.48 -3.36 -1.43
C ASP A 212 -5.31 -2.64 -2.07
N ARG A 213 -4.08 -2.93 -1.63
CA ARG A 213 -2.85 -2.31 -2.14
C ARG A 213 -1.72 -3.31 -2.21
N LEU A 214 -1.02 -3.29 -3.33
CA LEU A 214 0.31 -3.87 -3.48
C LEU A 214 1.32 -2.73 -3.52
N ARG A 215 2.26 -2.69 -2.59
CA ARG A 215 3.38 -1.74 -2.57
C ARG A 215 4.64 -2.45 -3.00
N ILE A 216 5.25 -2.00 -4.07
CA ILE A 216 6.45 -2.61 -4.63
C ILE A 216 7.67 -1.82 -4.19
N MET A 217 8.57 -2.43 -3.45
CA MET A 217 9.85 -1.85 -3.03
C MET A 217 10.84 -1.81 -4.21
N ALA A 218 10.60 -0.91 -5.18
CA ALA A 218 11.42 -0.78 -6.37
C ALA A 218 12.68 0.06 -6.13
N TYR A 219 13.42 -0.28 -5.07
CA TYR A 219 14.65 0.36 -4.62
C TYR A 219 15.63 -0.66 -4.03
N ASP A 220 16.79 -0.20 -3.60
CA ASP A 220 17.89 -1.01 -3.11
C ASP A 220 18.39 -2.08 -4.11
N PHE A 221 18.35 -1.74 -5.41
CA PHE A 221 18.86 -2.60 -6.47
C PHE A 221 20.38 -2.85 -6.31
N SER A 222 21.15 -1.80 -6.03
CA SER A 222 22.58 -1.89 -5.77
C SER A 222 22.86 -1.64 -4.29
N THR A 223 23.20 -2.70 -3.55
CA THR A 223 23.46 -2.64 -2.10
C THR A 223 24.88 -3.01 -1.70
N THR A 224 25.60 -3.73 -2.56
CA THR A 224 26.95 -4.26 -2.28
C THR A 224 28.04 -3.64 -3.13
N SER A 225 27.69 -2.94 -4.19
CA SER A 225 28.61 -2.27 -5.12
C SER A 225 27.98 -0.99 -5.64
N ALA A 226 28.83 -0.06 -6.13
CA ALA A 226 28.36 1.19 -6.72
C ALA A 226 27.37 0.95 -7.86
N GLY A 227 26.23 1.63 -7.84
CA GLY A 227 25.18 1.45 -8.82
C GLY A 227 23.90 2.20 -8.47
N PRO A 228 22.89 2.16 -9.34
CA PRO A 228 21.63 2.85 -9.12
C PRO A 228 20.83 2.22 -7.96
N ILE A 229 20.10 3.05 -7.23
CA ILE A 229 19.19 2.59 -6.16
C ILE A 229 17.97 1.86 -6.74
N GLY A 230 17.40 2.37 -7.84
CA GLY A 230 16.25 1.78 -8.53
C GLY A 230 16.33 2.10 -10.01
N PRO A 231 16.95 1.25 -10.84
CA PRO A 231 17.03 1.47 -12.29
C PRO A 231 15.64 1.56 -12.91
N LEU A 232 15.37 2.59 -13.70
CA LEU A 232 14.05 2.80 -14.31
C LEU A 232 13.52 1.57 -15.08
N PRO A 233 14.30 0.91 -15.97
CA PRO A 233 13.81 -0.28 -16.67
C PRO A 233 13.43 -1.44 -15.74
N TRP A 234 14.16 -1.60 -14.62
CA TRP A 234 13.86 -2.61 -13.61
C TRP A 234 12.56 -2.32 -12.86
N SER A 235 12.35 -1.06 -12.48
CA SER A 235 11.12 -0.62 -11.83
C SER A 235 9.91 -0.71 -12.77
N GLU A 236 10.09 -0.32 -14.05
CA GLU A 236 9.05 -0.45 -15.09
C GLU A 236 8.63 -1.91 -15.31
N ASP A 237 9.58 -2.83 -15.41
CA ASP A 237 9.28 -4.25 -15.62
C ASP A 237 8.46 -4.83 -14.45
N ALA A 238 8.80 -4.44 -13.20
CA ALA A 238 8.03 -4.84 -12.03
C ALA A 238 6.58 -4.30 -12.06
N VAL A 239 6.40 -3.02 -12.38
CA VAL A 239 5.07 -2.40 -12.49
C VAL A 239 4.27 -3.02 -13.65
N LYS A 240 4.90 -3.19 -14.82
CA LYS A 240 4.26 -3.84 -15.98
C LYS A 240 3.75 -5.23 -15.61
N TYR A 241 4.54 -6.00 -14.88
CA TYR A 241 4.10 -7.31 -14.40
C TYR A 241 2.97 -7.19 -13.38
N ALA A 242 3.08 -6.33 -12.37
CA ALA A 242 2.06 -6.16 -11.34
C ALA A 242 0.67 -5.83 -11.92
N VAL A 243 0.60 -4.94 -12.92
CA VAL A 243 -0.68 -4.55 -13.53
C VAL A 243 -1.28 -5.64 -14.43
N THR A 244 -0.55 -6.70 -14.75
CA THR A 244 -1.13 -7.92 -15.34
C THR A 244 -1.72 -8.86 -14.29
N GLN A 245 -1.33 -8.72 -13.02
CA GLN A 245 -1.77 -9.59 -11.93
C GLN A 245 -2.97 -9.01 -11.17
N MET A 246 -3.14 -7.69 -11.18
CA MET A 246 -4.23 -7.01 -10.49
C MET A 246 -4.53 -5.64 -11.11
N PRO A 247 -5.69 -5.00 -10.81
CA PRO A 247 -6.00 -3.66 -11.28
C PRO A 247 -4.92 -2.63 -10.91
N ALA A 248 -4.55 -1.77 -11.85
CA ALA A 248 -3.53 -0.73 -11.64
C ALA A 248 -3.83 0.20 -10.46
N SER A 249 -5.10 0.38 -10.10
CA SER A 249 -5.52 1.18 -8.94
C SER A 249 -5.06 0.61 -7.59
N LYS A 250 -4.66 -0.67 -7.56
CA LYS A 250 -4.12 -1.34 -6.36
C LYS A 250 -2.59 -1.29 -6.31
N VAL A 251 -1.91 -0.91 -7.40
CA VAL A 251 -0.44 -0.98 -7.51
C VAL A 251 0.19 0.35 -7.12
N PHE A 252 1.06 0.32 -6.13
CA PHE A 252 1.83 1.46 -5.62
C PHE A 252 3.31 1.19 -5.83
N LEU A 253 3.98 2.08 -6.55
CA LEU A 253 5.42 2.01 -6.77
C LEU A 253 6.15 2.71 -5.63
N GLY A 254 6.97 1.96 -4.88
CA GLY A 254 7.91 2.51 -3.92
C GLY A 254 9.07 3.21 -4.61
N ILE A 255 9.28 4.47 -4.27
CA ILE A 255 10.36 5.30 -4.81
C ILE A 255 11.30 5.66 -3.66
N PRO A 256 12.63 5.47 -3.80
CA PRO A 256 13.58 5.85 -2.76
C PRO A 256 13.70 7.37 -2.66
N GLY A 257 13.55 7.91 -1.46
CA GLY A 257 13.87 9.30 -1.14
C GLY A 257 15.31 9.49 -0.68
N TYR A 258 16.22 8.55 -1.01
CA TYR A 258 17.61 8.51 -0.55
C TYR A 258 18.54 7.99 -1.64
N GLY A 259 19.84 8.17 -1.43
CA GLY A 259 20.91 7.61 -2.22
C GLY A 259 21.94 6.89 -1.35
N ARG A 260 22.95 6.31 -1.98
CA ARG A 260 24.09 5.68 -1.33
C ARG A 260 25.39 6.28 -1.86
N ASP A 261 26.30 6.57 -0.95
CA ASP A 261 27.67 6.97 -1.31
C ASP A 261 28.59 5.74 -1.27
N TRP A 262 29.48 5.66 -2.24
CA TRP A 262 30.41 4.56 -2.39
C TRP A 262 31.85 5.09 -2.32
N ILE A 263 32.67 4.50 -1.45
CA ILE A 263 34.11 4.77 -1.45
C ILE A 263 34.70 3.91 -2.58
N THR A 264 35.33 4.58 -3.53
CA THR A 264 36.02 3.96 -4.69
C THR A 264 37.51 3.93 -4.50
#